data_7967d3a7949607ad10b47489221ac27e
#
_entry.id   7967d3a7949607ad10b47489221ac27e
#
_cell.length_a   1.000
_cell.length_b   1.000
_cell.length_c   1.000
_cell.angle_alpha   90.00
_cell.angle_beta   90.00
_cell.angle_gamma   90.00
#
_symmetry.space_group_name_H-M   'P 1'
#
loop_
_entity.id
_entity.type
_entity.pdbx_description
1 polymer ?
#
loop_
_entity_poly.entity_id
_entity_poly.type
_entity_poly.pdbx_seq_one_letter_code
_entity_poly.pdbx_strand_id
1 'polypeptide(L)'
;MNNTCNNKLAKSILIGCFLISIFSLSAYNVVGHRIISDIAYKNLTSKARKQVDNVLGKRGIIYTSAWADEIRSDNTYAYSYPWHYQNLEHGLTEDGIKHLLENPTAEGEHLFFALDQMITRLKKDKKDAEALKFLVHFVGDLHQPLHLGRSENKGGNGVSITWFGRTTNIHSTWDGSLIDSRKMSSSEYAIYLEDKFESEKQKIKEYDLLQSILKTYEITNEIYNYDMSNTNTYHYLYRFMDQQDELLFRGGIQLANVLNEIYK
;
A
#
# COMPACT_ATOMS: atom_id res chain seq x y z
N MET A 1 32.93 -66.81 31.50
CA MET A 1 33.02 -65.36 31.80
C MET A 1 32.82 -64.61 30.51
N ASN A 2 31.58 -64.32 30.18
CA ASN A 2 31.21 -63.62 28.90
C ASN A 2 30.66 -62.24 29.25
N ASN A 3 31.36 -61.24 28.88
CA ASN A 3 30.90 -59.83 28.90
C ASN A 3 30.34 -59.47 27.55
N THR A 4 29.05 -59.36 27.45
CA THR A 4 28.30 -58.79 26.30
C THR A 4 28.13 -57.31 26.51
N CYS A 5 28.80 -56.52 25.66
CA CYS A 5 28.71 -55.10 25.64
C CYS A 5 27.47 -54.69 24.77
N ASN A 6 26.47 -54.11 25.40
CA ASN A 6 25.26 -53.58 24.72
C ASN A 6 25.53 -52.17 24.14
N ASN A 7 25.72 -52.10 22.85
CA ASN A 7 25.69 -50.83 22.12
C ASN A 7 24.29 -50.36 21.86
N LYS A 8 23.78 -49.39 22.62
CA LYS A 8 22.57 -48.65 22.30
C LYS A 8 22.91 -47.54 21.30
N LEU A 9 22.53 -47.76 20.06
CA LEU A 9 22.53 -46.68 19.05
C LEU A 9 21.47 -45.65 19.44
N ALA A 10 21.93 -44.45 19.84
CA ALA A 10 21.05 -43.29 19.94
C ALA A 10 20.71 -42.78 18.54
N LYS A 11 19.48 -42.96 18.11
CA LYS A 11 18.96 -42.32 16.89
C LYS A 11 18.66 -40.86 17.21
N SER A 12 19.54 -39.95 16.79
CA SER A 12 19.29 -38.52 16.82
C SER A 12 18.27 -38.19 15.70
N ILE A 13 17.05 -37.88 16.08
CA ILE A 13 16.04 -37.33 15.16
C ILE A 13 16.36 -35.84 14.98
N LEU A 14 16.93 -35.50 13.82
CA LEU A 14 17.09 -34.12 13.39
C LEU A 14 15.70 -33.62 12.95
N ILE A 15 15.01 -32.91 13.84
CA ILE A 15 13.81 -32.16 13.48
C ILE A 15 14.29 -30.91 12.71
N GLY A 16 14.28 -31.00 11.40
CA GLY A 16 14.46 -29.85 10.53
C GLY A 16 13.25 -28.93 10.67
N CYS A 17 13.42 -27.83 11.42
CA CYS A 17 12.46 -26.72 11.39
C CYS A 17 12.50 -26.10 10.02
N PHE A 18 11.59 -26.51 9.15
CA PHE A 18 11.30 -25.80 7.90
C PHE A 18 10.57 -24.51 8.30
N LEU A 19 11.33 -23.43 8.46
CA LEU A 19 10.77 -22.09 8.57
C LEU A 19 10.14 -21.77 7.20
N ILE A 20 8.84 -22.06 7.08
CA ILE A 20 8.01 -21.50 6.04
C ILE A 20 7.96 -20.00 6.34
N SER A 21 8.78 -19.21 5.68
CA SER A 21 8.61 -17.77 5.64
C SER A 21 7.30 -17.51 4.90
N ILE A 22 6.24 -17.28 5.67
CA ILE A 22 4.98 -16.74 5.16
C ILE A 22 5.34 -15.33 4.67
N PHE A 23 5.60 -15.18 3.37
CA PHE A 23 5.64 -13.88 2.74
C PHE A 23 4.23 -13.32 2.82
N SER A 24 3.97 -12.48 3.80
CA SER A 24 2.81 -11.62 3.81
C SER A 24 2.99 -10.66 2.64
N LEU A 25 2.23 -10.85 1.57
CA LEU A 25 1.95 -9.81 0.59
C LEU A 25 1.12 -8.77 1.35
N SER A 26 1.77 -7.85 2.02
CA SER A 26 1.14 -6.68 2.62
C SER A 26 1.22 -5.56 1.59
N ALA A 27 0.12 -4.86 1.39
CA ALA A 27 0.05 -3.50 0.89
C ALA A 27 1.03 -2.59 1.65
N TYR A 28 1.07 -1.28 1.43
CA TYR A 28 1.79 -0.42 2.37
C TYR A 28 1.67 -1.01 3.77
N ASN A 29 2.77 -1.19 4.48
CA ASN A 29 2.69 -1.70 5.84
C ASN A 29 1.72 -0.81 6.65
N VAL A 30 1.27 -1.29 7.78
CA VAL A 30 0.33 -0.57 8.68
C VAL A 30 0.74 0.89 8.89
N VAL A 31 2.06 1.18 8.86
CA VAL A 31 2.60 2.54 9.07
C VAL A 31 2.27 3.45 7.89
N GLY A 32 2.43 3.00 6.64
CA GLY A 32 2.13 3.77 5.43
C GLY A 32 0.64 4.14 5.35
N HIS A 33 -0.26 3.18 5.56
CA HIS A 33 -1.71 3.45 5.61
C HIS A 33 -2.09 4.44 6.71
N ARG A 34 -1.46 4.35 7.90
CA ARG A 34 -1.69 5.30 8.99
C ARG A 34 -1.19 6.70 8.67
N ILE A 35 -0.05 6.86 8.00
CA ILE A 35 0.46 8.16 7.55
C ILE A 35 -0.55 8.82 6.61
N ILE A 36 -0.96 8.11 5.55
CA ILE A 36 -1.94 8.58 4.56
C ILE A 36 -3.24 8.99 5.25
N SER A 37 -3.76 8.16 6.16
CA SER A 37 -5.01 8.41 6.85
C SER A 37 -4.92 9.54 7.88
N ASP A 38 -3.76 9.76 8.52
CA ASP A 38 -3.55 10.90 9.45
C ASP A 38 -3.50 12.22 8.68
N ILE A 39 -2.79 12.27 7.55
CA ILE A 39 -2.81 13.42 6.65
C ILE A 39 -4.24 13.68 6.17
N ALA A 40 -4.95 12.64 5.71
CA ALA A 40 -6.33 12.78 5.26
C ALA A 40 -7.23 13.34 6.37
N TYR A 41 -7.18 12.77 7.57
CA TYR A 41 -8.02 13.20 8.70
C TYR A 41 -7.84 14.68 9.05
N LYS A 42 -6.62 15.19 9.01
CA LYS A 42 -6.30 16.61 9.26
C LYS A 42 -6.88 17.51 8.16
N ASN A 43 -7.00 17.01 6.94
CA ASN A 43 -7.47 17.75 5.76
C ASN A 43 -8.97 17.55 5.44
N LEU A 44 -9.70 16.78 6.26
CA LEU A 44 -11.16 16.71 6.17
C LEU A 44 -11.81 18.02 6.55
N THR A 45 -12.83 18.43 5.79
CA THR A 45 -13.75 19.49 6.21
C THR A 45 -14.42 19.12 7.55
N SER A 46 -14.84 20.10 8.32
CA SER A 46 -15.54 19.82 9.59
C SER A 46 -16.75 18.92 9.43
N LYS A 47 -17.49 19.07 8.29
CA LYS A 47 -18.67 18.26 7.97
C LYS A 47 -18.27 16.81 7.66
N ALA A 48 -17.30 16.59 6.76
CA ALA A 48 -16.80 15.26 6.40
C ALA A 48 -16.21 14.55 7.63
N ARG A 49 -15.37 15.25 8.40
CA ARG A 49 -14.77 14.70 9.63
C ARG A 49 -15.83 14.21 10.61
N LYS A 50 -16.86 15.02 10.88
CA LYS A 50 -17.95 14.61 11.79
C LYS A 50 -18.68 13.36 11.27
N GLN A 51 -18.92 13.24 9.96
CA GLN A 51 -19.60 12.08 9.39
C GLN A 51 -18.72 10.83 9.43
N VAL A 52 -17.44 10.93 9.05
CA VAL A 52 -16.46 9.84 9.15
C VAL A 52 -16.31 9.38 10.61
N ASP A 53 -16.21 10.30 11.56
CA ASP A 53 -16.14 9.96 13.00
C ASP A 53 -17.42 9.29 13.51
N ASN A 54 -18.60 9.63 12.96
CA ASN A 54 -19.84 8.96 13.31
C ASN A 54 -19.91 7.51 12.81
N VAL A 55 -19.21 7.19 11.72
CA VAL A 55 -19.19 5.83 11.12
C VAL A 55 -18.11 4.96 11.76
N LEU A 56 -16.88 5.47 11.93
CA LEU A 56 -15.72 4.69 12.37
C LEU A 56 -15.25 5.00 13.80
N GLY A 57 -15.89 5.98 14.48
CA GLY A 57 -15.41 6.53 15.74
C GLY A 57 -14.36 7.63 15.51
N LYS A 58 -14.11 8.42 16.57
CA LYS A 58 -13.15 9.52 16.53
C LYS A 58 -11.76 9.03 16.09
N ARG A 59 -11.24 9.62 15.00
CA ARG A 59 -9.98 9.18 14.36
C ARG A 59 -10.00 7.72 13.88
N GLY A 60 -11.17 7.09 13.77
CA GLY A 60 -11.32 5.69 13.37
C GLY A 60 -10.70 5.39 12.00
N ILE A 61 -10.77 6.34 11.07
CA ILE A 61 -10.11 6.25 9.76
C ILE A 61 -8.61 5.91 9.85
N ILE A 62 -7.90 6.42 10.89
CA ILE A 62 -6.46 6.14 11.09
C ILE A 62 -6.26 4.73 11.65
N TYR A 63 -7.09 4.34 12.63
CA TYR A 63 -6.94 3.06 13.32
C TYR A 63 -7.38 1.87 12.47
N THR A 64 -8.34 2.07 11.54
CA THR A 64 -8.86 1.04 10.65
C THR A 64 -8.23 1.05 9.26
N SER A 65 -7.22 1.90 9.01
CA SER A 65 -6.63 2.06 7.68
C SER A 65 -5.97 0.79 7.11
N ALA A 66 -5.49 -0.12 7.97
CA ALA A 66 -4.93 -1.40 7.59
C ALA A 66 -5.94 -2.57 7.67
N TRP A 67 -7.21 -2.29 7.98
CA TRP A 67 -8.22 -3.33 8.21
C TRP A 67 -8.39 -4.28 7.02
N ALA A 68 -8.29 -3.80 5.78
CA ALA A 68 -8.43 -4.64 4.59
C ALA A 68 -7.31 -5.72 4.48
N ASP A 69 -6.11 -5.42 4.98
CA ASP A 69 -5.04 -6.42 5.11
C ASP A 69 -5.29 -7.38 6.28
N GLU A 70 -5.79 -6.87 7.41
CA GLU A 70 -6.05 -7.67 8.61
C GLU A 70 -7.09 -8.77 8.35
N ILE A 71 -8.11 -8.49 7.52
CA ILE A 71 -9.17 -9.45 7.18
C ILE A 71 -8.76 -10.50 6.13
N ARG A 72 -7.56 -10.43 5.55
CA ARG A 72 -7.10 -11.39 4.52
C ARG A 72 -7.08 -12.86 5.01
N SER A 73 -7.08 -13.08 6.31
CA SER A 73 -7.22 -14.42 6.89
C SER A 73 -8.66 -14.90 7.02
N ASP A 74 -9.65 -14.03 6.76
CA ASP A 74 -11.07 -14.37 6.79
C ASP A 74 -11.56 -14.72 5.38
N ASN A 75 -11.91 -15.99 5.16
CA ASN A 75 -12.36 -16.48 3.87
C ASN A 75 -13.63 -15.78 3.35
N THR A 76 -14.42 -15.12 4.20
CA THR A 76 -15.59 -14.34 3.76
C THR A 76 -15.19 -13.13 2.91
N TYR A 77 -13.96 -12.67 3.03
CA TYR A 77 -13.39 -11.55 2.27
C TYR A 77 -12.43 -11.99 1.15
N ALA A 78 -12.34 -13.28 0.85
CA ALA A 78 -11.41 -13.80 -0.17
C ALA A 78 -11.60 -13.13 -1.56
N TYR A 79 -12.81 -12.67 -1.86
CA TYR A 79 -13.13 -11.93 -3.08
C TYR A 79 -12.36 -10.60 -3.22
N SER A 80 -11.94 -9.99 -2.10
CA SER A 80 -11.24 -8.70 -2.09
C SER A 80 -9.72 -8.82 -2.27
N TYR A 81 -9.14 -10.02 -2.31
CA TYR A 81 -7.68 -10.17 -2.46
C TYR A 81 -7.10 -9.49 -3.71
N PRO A 82 -7.71 -9.58 -4.91
CA PRO A 82 -7.20 -8.88 -6.07
C PRO A 82 -7.46 -7.36 -6.04
N TRP A 83 -8.27 -6.84 -5.11
CA TRP A 83 -8.63 -5.44 -5.03
C TRP A 83 -7.51 -4.52 -4.55
N HIS A 84 -6.42 -5.09 -4.00
CA HIS A 84 -5.28 -4.35 -3.46
C HIS A 84 -4.32 -3.84 -4.54
N TYR A 85 -4.42 -4.31 -5.79
CA TYR A 85 -3.49 -3.94 -6.86
C TYR A 85 -4.18 -3.86 -8.22
N GLN A 86 -3.55 -3.13 -9.13
CA GLN A 86 -3.85 -3.12 -10.56
C GLN A 86 -2.54 -3.22 -11.32
N ASN A 87 -2.23 -4.38 -11.89
CA ASN A 87 -1.02 -4.49 -12.70
C ASN A 87 -1.12 -3.63 -13.95
N LEU A 88 -0.11 -2.80 -14.19
CA LEU A 88 0.02 -1.98 -15.38
C LEU A 88 1.27 -2.38 -16.14
N GLU A 89 1.11 -2.72 -17.42
CA GLU A 89 2.22 -3.14 -18.25
C GLU A 89 3.11 -1.96 -18.65
N HIS A 90 4.35 -2.27 -19.04
CA HIS A 90 5.30 -1.23 -19.47
C HIS A 90 4.81 -0.51 -20.74
N GLY A 91 4.97 0.81 -20.76
CA GLY A 91 4.66 1.62 -21.94
C GLY A 91 3.17 1.93 -22.12
N LEU A 92 2.34 1.66 -21.10
CA LEU A 92 0.94 2.07 -21.12
C LEU A 92 0.85 3.59 -21.20
N THR A 93 0.04 4.08 -22.15
CA THR A 93 -0.19 5.51 -22.34
C THR A 93 -1.26 6.04 -21.41
N GLU A 94 -1.37 7.37 -21.28
CA GLU A 94 -2.47 8.00 -20.55
C GLU A 94 -3.84 7.55 -21.07
N ASP A 95 -4.02 7.46 -22.40
CA ASP A 95 -5.28 6.99 -23.00
C ASP A 95 -5.55 5.50 -22.65
N GLY A 96 -4.50 4.68 -22.58
CA GLY A 96 -4.62 3.30 -22.10
C GLY A 96 -5.08 3.23 -20.65
N ILE A 97 -4.56 4.09 -19.79
CA ILE A 97 -4.98 4.18 -18.37
C ILE A 97 -6.43 4.69 -18.27
N LYS A 98 -6.81 5.70 -19.07
CA LYS A 98 -8.21 6.17 -19.14
C LYS A 98 -9.15 5.05 -19.55
N HIS A 99 -8.77 4.27 -20.55
CA HIS A 99 -9.58 3.12 -20.99
C HIS A 99 -9.80 2.10 -19.86
N LEU A 100 -8.79 1.80 -19.06
CA LEU A 100 -8.92 0.90 -17.89
C LEU A 100 -9.83 1.50 -16.81
N LEU A 101 -9.80 2.80 -16.60
CA LEU A 101 -10.69 3.49 -15.66
C LEU A 101 -12.14 3.49 -16.12
N GLU A 102 -12.39 3.67 -17.41
CA GLU A 102 -13.72 3.61 -18.02
C GLU A 102 -14.27 2.18 -18.06
N ASN A 103 -13.41 1.18 -18.06
CA ASN A 103 -13.74 -0.24 -18.11
C ASN A 103 -13.05 -1.02 -16.97
N PRO A 104 -13.35 -0.73 -15.70
CA PRO A 104 -12.58 -1.20 -14.57
C PRO A 104 -12.63 -2.72 -14.34
N THR A 105 -13.48 -3.44 -15.04
CA THR A 105 -13.58 -4.92 -15.03
C THR A 105 -12.97 -5.58 -16.26
N ALA A 106 -12.41 -4.83 -17.22
CA ALA A 106 -11.91 -5.39 -18.48
C ALA A 106 -10.78 -6.42 -18.26
N GLU A 107 -9.96 -6.25 -17.23
CA GLU A 107 -8.88 -7.15 -16.86
C GLU A 107 -9.15 -7.93 -15.55
N GLY A 108 -10.38 -7.86 -15.04
CA GLY A 108 -10.79 -8.45 -13.77
C GLY A 108 -11.14 -7.40 -12.69
N GLU A 109 -11.65 -7.88 -11.57
CA GLU A 109 -12.02 -7.01 -10.43
C GLU A 109 -10.76 -6.70 -9.60
N HIS A 110 -10.04 -5.67 -9.98
CA HIS A 110 -8.82 -5.20 -9.33
C HIS A 110 -9.01 -3.84 -8.64
N LEU A 111 -7.93 -3.14 -8.34
CA LEU A 111 -7.93 -1.91 -7.55
C LEU A 111 -8.81 -0.80 -8.13
N PHE A 112 -8.82 -0.60 -9.46
CA PHE A 112 -9.64 0.45 -10.07
C PHE A 112 -11.13 0.15 -9.94
N PHE A 113 -11.52 -1.12 -10.13
CA PHE A 113 -12.87 -1.59 -9.85
C PHE A 113 -13.25 -1.35 -8.37
N ALA A 114 -12.37 -1.74 -7.46
CA ALA A 114 -12.64 -1.62 -6.03
C ALA A 114 -12.84 -0.16 -5.59
N LEU A 115 -12.01 0.77 -6.08
CA LEU A 115 -12.17 2.20 -5.81
C LEU A 115 -13.50 2.74 -6.31
N ASP A 116 -13.90 2.43 -7.55
CA ASP A 116 -15.19 2.83 -8.11
C ASP A 116 -16.36 2.28 -7.30
N GLN A 117 -16.33 0.99 -6.95
CA GLN A 117 -17.36 0.34 -6.15
C GLN A 117 -17.49 0.96 -4.76
N MET A 118 -16.38 1.21 -4.07
CA MET A 118 -16.45 1.78 -2.71
C MET A 118 -16.96 3.22 -2.72
N ILE A 119 -16.55 4.03 -3.70
CA ILE A 119 -17.07 5.39 -3.88
C ILE A 119 -18.59 5.34 -4.18
N THR A 120 -19.03 4.45 -5.07
CA THR A 120 -20.44 4.28 -5.42
C THR A 120 -21.29 3.83 -4.22
N ARG A 121 -20.80 2.84 -3.44
CA ARG A 121 -21.46 2.39 -2.20
C ARG A 121 -21.63 3.53 -1.21
N LEU A 122 -20.56 4.31 -0.96
CA LEU A 122 -20.59 5.43 -0.02
C LEU A 122 -21.46 6.61 -0.49
N LYS A 123 -21.53 6.88 -1.80
CA LYS A 123 -22.47 7.87 -2.35
C LYS A 123 -23.92 7.45 -2.11
N LYS A 124 -24.21 6.14 -2.15
CA LYS A 124 -25.53 5.58 -1.89
C LYS A 124 -25.87 5.49 -0.40
N ASP A 125 -24.93 5.02 0.41
CA ASP A 125 -25.06 4.92 1.87
C ASP A 125 -23.80 5.46 2.57
N LYS A 126 -23.89 6.69 3.07
CA LYS A 126 -22.80 7.36 3.78
C LYS A 126 -22.44 6.72 5.14
N LYS A 127 -23.19 5.71 5.59
CA LYS A 127 -22.94 4.97 6.84
C LYS A 127 -22.32 3.59 6.62
N ASP A 128 -22.05 3.22 5.38
CA ASP A 128 -21.42 1.96 5.03
C ASP A 128 -19.96 1.93 5.57
N ALA A 129 -19.80 1.40 6.77
CA ALA A 129 -18.51 1.35 7.47
C ALA A 129 -17.50 0.42 6.77
N GLU A 130 -17.97 -0.63 6.10
CA GLU A 130 -17.12 -1.54 5.36
C GLU A 130 -16.54 -0.86 4.12
N ALA A 131 -17.41 -0.23 3.30
CA ALA A 131 -16.98 0.50 2.13
C ALA A 131 -16.03 1.65 2.49
N LEU A 132 -16.26 2.33 3.63
CA LEU A 132 -15.37 3.40 4.09
C LEU A 132 -13.98 2.86 4.47
N LYS A 133 -13.90 1.73 5.19
CA LYS A 133 -12.61 1.10 5.52
C LYS A 133 -11.85 0.64 4.28
N PHE A 134 -12.54 0.00 3.34
CA PHE A 134 -11.94 -0.38 2.06
C PHE A 134 -11.45 0.83 1.26
N LEU A 135 -12.26 1.89 1.10
CA LEU A 135 -11.85 3.09 0.38
C LEU A 135 -10.60 3.72 0.97
N VAL A 136 -10.55 3.84 2.30
CA VAL A 136 -9.38 4.38 3.02
C VAL A 136 -8.12 3.59 2.71
N HIS A 137 -8.22 2.27 2.72
CA HIS A 137 -7.11 1.37 2.42
C HIS A 137 -6.68 1.45 0.95
N PHE A 138 -7.62 1.31 0.02
CA PHE A 138 -7.33 1.25 -1.42
C PHE A 138 -6.81 2.56 -2.00
N VAL A 139 -7.17 3.71 -1.44
CA VAL A 139 -6.50 4.96 -1.80
C VAL A 139 -5.03 4.94 -1.37
N GLY A 140 -4.72 4.30 -0.27
CA GLY A 140 -3.33 4.05 0.14
C GLY A 140 -2.60 3.14 -0.86
N ASP A 141 -3.20 2.00 -1.20
CA ASP A 141 -2.65 1.04 -2.16
C ASP A 141 -2.36 1.67 -3.53
N LEU A 142 -3.27 2.55 -4.00
CA LEU A 142 -3.09 3.28 -5.25
C LEU A 142 -1.81 4.11 -5.29
N HIS A 143 -1.35 4.61 -4.15
CA HIS A 143 -0.16 5.43 -4.05
C HIS A 143 1.11 4.62 -3.69
N GLN A 144 1.01 3.29 -3.64
CA GLN A 144 2.16 2.39 -3.57
C GLN A 144 2.56 1.94 -4.99
N PRO A 145 3.73 2.35 -5.51
CA PRO A 145 4.07 2.14 -6.92
C PRO A 145 4.00 0.69 -7.39
N LEU A 146 4.39 -0.27 -6.54
CA LEU A 146 4.43 -1.67 -6.94
C LEU A 146 3.04 -2.33 -6.93
N HIS A 147 2.02 -1.66 -6.36
CA HIS A 147 0.61 -2.03 -6.56
C HIS A 147 0.10 -1.71 -7.95
N LEU A 148 0.79 -0.83 -8.67
CA LEU A 148 0.64 -0.61 -10.12
C LEU A 148 1.78 -1.28 -10.91
N GLY A 149 2.44 -2.28 -10.33
CA GLY A 149 3.58 -2.96 -10.90
C GLY A 149 3.21 -3.94 -12.02
N ARG A 150 4.24 -4.54 -12.63
CA ARG A 150 4.08 -5.44 -13.78
C ARG A 150 3.64 -6.84 -13.35
N SER A 151 2.72 -7.45 -14.10
CA SER A 151 2.21 -8.80 -13.84
C SER A 151 3.31 -9.87 -13.90
N GLU A 152 4.25 -9.76 -14.87
CA GLU A 152 5.33 -10.71 -15.13
C GLU A 152 6.21 -11.00 -13.91
N ASN A 153 6.34 -10.04 -12.99
CA ASN A 153 7.13 -10.18 -11.77
C ASN A 153 6.30 -9.98 -10.49
N LYS A 154 4.99 -10.13 -10.59
CA LYS A 154 4.04 -10.06 -9.47
C LYS A 154 4.14 -8.71 -8.72
N GLY A 155 4.10 -7.60 -9.45
CA GLY A 155 4.19 -6.29 -8.86
C GLY A 155 5.53 -6.04 -8.14
N GLY A 156 6.66 -6.54 -8.67
CA GLY A 156 7.99 -6.37 -8.07
C GLY A 156 8.36 -7.39 -6.98
N ASN A 157 7.47 -8.32 -6.61
CA ASN A 157 7.81 -9.39 -5.65
C ASN A 157 8.88 -10.35 -6.22
N GLY A 158 8.96 -10.48 -7.54
CA GLY A 158 9.97 -11.27 -8.26
C GLY A 158 11.30 -10.53 -8.48
N VAL A 159 11.43 -9.26 -8.12
CA VAL A 159 12.65 -8.47 -8.33
C VAL A 159 13.41 -8.31 -7.02
N SER A 160 14.55 -8.99 -6.92
CA SER A 160 15.38 -8.99 -5.69
C SER A 160 16.18 -7.70 -5.53
N ILE A 161 16.35 -7.27 -4.29
CA ILE A 161 17.23 -6.18 -3.88
C ILE A 161 17.92 -6.56 -2.56
N THR A 162 19.14 -6.06 -2.35
CA THR A 162 19.83 -6.18 -1.06
C THR A 162 19.56 -4.94 -0.21
N TRP A 163 18.92 -5.14 0.94
CA TRP A 163 18.59 -4.08 1.90
C TRP A 163 19.38 -4.25 3.20
N PHE A 164 20.35 -3.38 3.44
CA PHE A 164 21.27 -3.46 4.58
C PHE A 164 21.83 -4.89 4.81
N GLY A 165 22.33 -5.52 3.72
CA GLY A 165 22.92 -6.85 3.76
C GLY A 165 21.95 -8.03 3.80
N ARG A 166 20.63 -7.77 3.73
CA ARG A 166 19.59 -8.82 3.66
C ARG A 166 18.92 -8.82 2.30
N THR A 167 18.74 -10.00 1.71
CA THR A 167 17.98 -10.14 0.47
C THR A 167 16.50 -9.96 0.74
N THR A 168 15.86 -9.11 -0.04
CA THR A 168 14.41 -8.88 -0.08
C THR A 168 13.98 -8.63 -1.52
N ASN A 169 12.81 -8.05 -1.75
CA ASN A 169 12.33 -7.65 -3.07
C ASN A 169 11.93 -6.17 -3.08
N ILE A 170 11.78 -5.60 -4.28
CA ILE A 170 11.45 -4.18 -4.41
C ILE A 170 10.05 -3.88 -3.85
N HIS A 171 9.08 -4.80 -3.99
CA HIS A 171 7.73 -4.62 -3.46
C HIS A 171 7.76 -4.41 -1.94
N SER A 172 8.32 -5.35 -1.17
CA SER A 172 8.46 -5.23 0.28
C SER A 172 9.30 -4.02 0.72
N THR A 173 10.23 -3.59 -0.13
CA THR A 173 11.03 -2.38 0.14
C THR A 173 10.16 -1.14 0.12
N TRP A 174 9.24 -1.02 -0.84
CA TRP A 174 8.31 0.10 -0.94
C TRP A 174 7.14 0.01 0.05
N ASP A 175 6.69 -1.21 0.39
CA ASP A 175 5.66 -1.39 1.42
C ASP A 175 6.10 -0.87 2.79
N GLY A 176 7.36 -1.05 3.14
CA GLY A 176 7.77 -0.77 4.51
C GLY A 176 9.20 -0.29 4.70
N SER A 177 10.20 -0.90 4.05
CA SER A 177 11.61 -0.63 4.38
C SER A 177 12.02 0.83 4.15
N LEU A 178 11.52 1.47 3.09
CA LEU A 178 11.71 2.90 2.83
C LEU A 178 11.08 3.74 3.94
N ILE A 179 9.81 3.48 4.30
CA ILE A 179 9.07 4.17 5.35
C ILE A 179 9.81 4.05 6.69
N ASP A 180 10.22 2.84 7.06
CA ASP A 180 10.91 2.55 8.31
C ASP A 180 12.29 3.22 8.38
N SER A 181 12.90 3.54 7.24
CA SER A 181 14.20 4.23 7.18
C SER A 181 14.14 5.68 7.69
N ARG A 182 12.96 6.31 7.71
CA ARG A 182 12.76 7.63 8.32
C ARG A 182 12.88 7.63 9.83
N LYS A 183 12.68 6.45 10.48
CA LYS A 183 12.74 6.30 11.94
C LYS A 183 11.77 7.23 12.69
N MET A 184 10.64 7.55 12.07
CA MET A 184 9.57 8.36 12.62
C MET A 184 8.36 7.46 12.94
N SER A 185 7.59 7.81 13.96
CA SER A 185 6.25 7.26 14.12
C SER A 185 5.34 7.73 12.98
N SER A 186 4.23 7.04 12.72
CA SER A 186 3.30 7.45 11.65
C SER A 186 2.80 8.88 11.81
N SER A 187 2.56 9.33 13.04
CA SER A 187 2.08 10.70 13.32
C SER A 187 3.18 11.75 13.11
N GLU A 188 4.42 11.47 13.51
CA GLU A 188 5.55 12.38 13.26
C GLU A 188 5.83 12.49 11.77
N TYR A 189 5.76 11.36 11.06
CA TYR A 189 6.00 11.35 9.62
C TYR A 189 4.88 12.11 8.87
N ALA A 190 3.63 11.95 9.26
CA ALA A 190 2.51 12.71 8.69
C ALA A 190 2.70 14.24 8.89
N ILE A 191 3.15 14.68 10.07
CA ILE A 191 3.45 16.11 10.34
C ILE A 191 4.60 16.57 9.43
N TYR A 192 5.70 15.83 9.41
CA TYR A 192 6.86 16.13 8.56
C TYR A 192 6.47 16.29 7.08
N LEU A 193 5.61 15.39 6.56
CA LEU A 193 5.17 15.46 5.17
C LEU A 193 4.26 16.66 4.88
N GLU A 194 3.37 17.01 5.82
CA GLU A 194 2.54 18.21 5.68
C GLU A 194 3.38 19.50 5.63
N ASP A 195 4.42 19.59 6.48
CA ASP A 195 5.35 20.72 6.48
C ASP A 195 6.19 20.76 5.20
N LYS A 196 6.75 19.58 4.78
CA LYS A 196 7.59 19.45 3.59
C LYS A 196 6.88 19.84 2.30
N PHE A 197 5.58 19.48 2.18
CA PHE A 197 4.79 19.66 0.96
C PHE A 197 3.66 20.69 1.10
N GLU A 198 3.77 21.64 2.04
CA GLU A 198 2.73 22.67 2.26
C GLU A 198 2.40 23.44 0.98
N SER A 199 3.43 23.82 0.18
CA SER A 199 3.24 24.53 -1.07
C SER A 199 2.57 23.66 -2.16
N GLU A 200 2.77 22.35 -2.14
CA GLU A 200 2.19 21.42 -3.11
C GLU A 200 0.71 21.13 -2.81
N LYS A 201 0.30 21.20 -1.55
CA LYS A 201 -1.08 20.99 -1.11
C LYS A 201 -2.07 21.88 -1.87
N GLN A 202 -1.69 23.13 -2.11
CA GLN A 202 -2.55 24.09 -2.82
C GLN A 202 -2.77 23.75 -4.29
N LYS A 203 -1.93 22.87 -4.86
CA LYS A 203 -2.05 22.40 -6.25
C LYS A 203 -2.99 21.20 -6.39
N ILE A 204 -3.22 20.45 -5.28
CA ILE A 204 -4.06 19.25 -5.24
C ILE A 204 -5.42 19.62 -4.65
N LYS A 205 -6.28 20.29 -5.44
CA LYS A 205 -7.53 20.90 -4.93
C LYS A 205 -8.74 19.97 -4.91
N GLU A 206 -8.71 18.90 -5.70
CA GLU A 206 -9.83 18.00 -5.90
C GLU A 206 -9.36 16.54 -6.00
N TYR A 207 -10.28 15.61 -5.88
CA TYR A 207 -10.00 14.20 -6.13
C TYR A 207 -9.79 13.98 -7.61
N ASP A 208 -8.60 13.55 -7.97
CA ASP A 208 -8.23 13.24 -9.35
C ASP A 208 -7.56 11.87 -9.40
N LEU A 209 -8.37 10.86 -9.70
CA LEU A 209 -7.93 9.46 -9.78
C LEU A 209 -6.92 9.26 -10.92
N LEU A 210 -7.16 9.87 -12.08
CA LEU A 210 -6.27 9.73 -13.23
C LEU A 210 -4.88 10.29 -12.94
N GLN A 211 -4.79 11.51 -12.41
CA GLN A 211 -3.49 12.11 -12.06
C GLN A 211 -2.76 11.35 -10.96
N SER A 212 -3.50 10.77 -10.01
CA SER A 212 -2.93 9.91 -8.97
C SER A 212 -2.30 8.67 -9.58
N ILE A 213 -2.99 8.00 -10.51
CA ILE A 213 -2.48 6.82 -11.22
C ILE A 213 -1.28 7.18 -12.08
N LEU A 214 -1.37 8.24 -12.88
CA LEU A 214 -0.28 8.68 -13.77
C LEU A 214 1.00 8.96 -12.96
N LYS A 215 0.88 9.68 -11.84
CA LYS A 215 2.04 9.98 -10.99
C LYS A 215 2.63 8.73 -10.35
N THR A 216 1.79 7.84 -9.84
CA THR A 216 2.25 6.57 -9.23
C THR A 216 2.90 5.69 -10.29
N TYR A 217 2.31 5.59 -11.49
CA TYR A 217 2.84 4.80 -12.61
C TYR A 217 4.15 5.35 -13.16
N GLU A 218 4.33 6.68 -13.22
CA GLU A 218 5.61 7.30 -13.55
C GLU A 218 6.72 6.78 -12.63
N ILE A 219 6.50 6.84 -11.31
CA ILE A 219 7.45 6.36 -10.31
C ILE A 219 7.66 4.85 -10.41
N THR A 220 6.59 4.09 -10.66
CA THR A 220 6.68 2.64 -10.91
C THR A 220 7.67 2.33 -12.04
N ASN A 221 7.56 3.03 -13.16
CA ASN A 221 8.48 2.85 -14.29
C ASN A 221 9.93 3.25 -13.96
N GLU A 222 10.13 4.31 -13.18
CA GLU A 222 11.46 4.69 -12.70
C GLU A 222 12.09 3.62 -11.81
N ILE A 223 11.30 2.98 -10.93
CA ILE A 223 11.76 1.87 -10.07
C ILE A 223 12.22 0.68 -10.92
N TYR A 224 11.44 0.29 -11.92
CA TYR A 224 11.79 -0.83 -12.80
C TYR A 224 12.98 -0.55 -13.72
N ASN A 225 13.19 0.72 -14.08
CA ASN A 225 14.31 1.15 -14.91
C ASN A 225 15.61 1.39 -14.11
N TYR A 226 15.55 1.33 -12.77
CA TYR A 226 16.69 1.53 -11.92
C TYR A 226 17.61 0.31 -11.91
N ASP A 227 18.93 0.53 -12.04
CA ASP A 227 19.93 -0.54 -12.00
C ASP A 227 20.09 -1.10 -10.57
N MET A 228 19.38 -2.19 -10.29
CA MET A 228 19.45 -2.88 -9.01
C MET A 228 20.75 -3.67 -8.82
N SER A 229 21.47 -4.00 -9.90
CA SER A 229 22.65 -4.86 -9.86
C SER A 229 23.87 -4.14 -9.31
N ASN A 230 23.92 -2.82 -9.45
CA ASN A 230 25.06 -1.97 -9.05
C ASN A 230 24.66 -0.90 -8.02
N THR A 231 23.72 -1.23 -7.16
CA THR A 231 23.26 -0.30 -6.12
C THR A 231 23.52 -0.83 -4.71
N ASN A 232 23.59 0.09 -3.76
CA ASN A 232 23.51 -0.21 -2.34
C ASN A 232 22.31 0.50 -1.72
N THR A 233 21.95 0.11 -0.51
CA THR A 233 20.79 0.64 0.20
C THR A 233 20.81 2.17 0.32
N TYR A 234 21.97 2.80 0.55
CA TYR A 234 22.05 4.26 0.70
C TYR A 234 21.81 4.99 -0.62
N HIS A 235 22.29 4.44 -1.75
CA HIS A 235 22.01 4.99 -3.08
C HIS A 235 20.51 4.88 -3.42
N TYR A 236 19.90 3.73 -3.07
CA TYR A 236 18.47 3.52 -3.27
C TYR A 236 17.63 4.49 -2.42
N LEU A 237 17.97 4.66 -1.15
CA LEU A 237 17.34 5.64 -0.27
C LEU A 237 17.45 7.06 -0.82
N TYR A 238 18.66 7.47 -1.21
CA TYR A 238 18.89 8.80 -1.79
C TYR A 238 18.06 9.04 -3.05
N ARG A 239 17.89 8.01 -3.89
CA ARG A 239 17.15 8.12 -5.14
C ARG A 239 15.63 8.18 -4.95
N PHE A 240 15.09 7.41 -4.02
CA PHE A 240 13.65 7.14 -3.97
C PHE A 240 12.92 7.67 -2.74
N MET A 241 13.62 8.12 -1.71
CA MET A 241 13.00 8.55 -0.47
C MET A 241 12.06 9.75 -0.66
N ASP A 242 12.44 10.73 -1.49
CA ASP A 242 11.62 11.90 -1.74
C ASP A 242 10.36 11.56 -2.54
N GLN A 243 10.43 10.57 -3.43
CA GLN A 243 9.27 10.07 -4.18
C GLN A 243 8.32 9.27 -3.29
N GLN A 244 8.87 8.46 -2.36
CA GLN A 244 8.06 7.80 -1.32
C GLN A 244 7.33 8.84 -0.46
N ASP A 245 8.03 9.88 -0.01
CA ASP A 245 7.44 10.99 0.75
C ASP A 245 6.29 11.66 -0.03
N GLU A 246 6.54 11.98 -1.32
CA GLU A 246 5.55 12.62 -2.19
C GLU A 246 4.29 11.76 -2.34
N LEU A 247 4.45 10.45 -2.57
CA LEU A 247 3.29 9.56 -2.76
C LEU A 247 2.47 9.40 -1.47
N LEU A 248 3.11 9.28 -0.32
CA LEU A 248 2.41 9.24 0.97
C LEU A 248 1.61 10.52 1.21
N PHE A 249 2.22 11.67 0.93
CA PHE A 249 1.54 12.97 1.06
C PHE A 249 0.36 13.08 0.10
N ARG A 250 0.57 12.81 -1.19
CA ARG A 250 -0.48 12.84 -2.22
C ARG A 250 -1.63 11.91 -1.88
N GLY A 251 -1.34 10.68 -1.43
CA GLY A 251 -2.35 9.72 -1.00
C GLY A 251 -3.23 10.28 0.12
N GLY A 252 -2.63 10.95 1.09
CA GLY A 252 -3.37 11.62 2.18
C GLY A 252 -4.29 12.74 1.69
N ILE A 253 -3.81 13.62 0.81
CA ILE A 253 -4.60 14.71 0.26
C ILE A 253 -5.72 14.17 -0.66
N GLN A 254 -5.44 13.19 -1.50
CA GLN A 254 -6.44 12.58 -2.37
C GLN A 254 -7.53 11.84 -1.58
N LEU A 255 -7.15 11.13 -0.51
CA LEU A 255 -8.11 10.52 0.40
C LEU A 255 -9.02 11.57 1.08
N ALA A 256 -8.44 12.69 1.53
CA ALA A 256 -9.22 13.79 2.07
C ALA A 256 -10.20 14.36 1.05
N ASN A 257 -9.75 14.57 -0.20
CA ASN A 257 -10.55 15.16 -1.27
C ASN A 257 -11.74 14.26 -1.62
N VAL A 258 -11.54 12.94 -1.84
CA VAL A 258 -12.64 12.03 -2.14
C VAL A 258 -13.65 11.93 -0.99
N LEU A 259 -13.18 11.90 0.26
CA LEU A 259 -14.06 11.88 1.42
C LEU A 259 -14.80 13.20 1.60
N ASN A 260 -14.16 14.34 1.37
CA ASN A 260 -14.81 15.65 1.39
C ASN A 260 -15.89 15.75 0.32
N GLU A 261 -15.68 15.16 -0.85
CA GLU A 261 -16.69 15.11 -1.90
C GLU A 261 -17.87 14.21 -1.53
N ILE A 262 -17.64 13.01 -1.04
CA ILE A 262 -18.69 12.06 -0.65
C ILE A 262 -19.55 12.62 0.50
N TYR A 263 -18.91 13.27 1.46
CA TYR A 263 -19.55 13.76 2.69
C TYR A 263 -19.92 15.26 2.66
N LYS A 264 -20.02 15.83 1.46
CA LYS A 264 -20.54 17.21 1.26
C LYS A 264 -21.87 17.49 1.98
#